data_1e38f58ed576fdf86de31a1d9ab70152
#
_entry.id   1e38f58ed576fdf86de31a1d9ab70152
#
_cell.length_a   1.000
_cell.length_b   1.000
_cell.length_c   1.000
_cell.angle_alpha   90.00
_cell.angle_beta   90.00
_cell.angle_gamma   90.00
#
_symmetry.space_group_name_H-M   'P 1'
#
loop_
_entity.id
_entity.type
_entity.pdbx_description
1 polymer ?
#
loop_
_entity_poly.entity_id
_entity_poly.type
_entity_poly.pdbx_seq_one_letter_code
_entity_poly.pdbx_strand_id
1 'polypeptide(L)'
;MKSADDRYKPKSCRFSKEWVFLQAFLTALALNTELGVANDEIDGISNVLLARLYALFAQIEFGIRSRGFFLTVLTAALFVGYMWISQKKRFFSTEKHAALAAFLSAMYTGGMAYWYGGSLSLLYSFQINRIRSIVLLVGMYFFYLHAIEGMHYMLHKKTENAGTVAEKKGKWVFMYQKSSFWITWGILMLAWLVHLILRYPGAMSYDNWAQLRYYYGFETYTTAQPIFHTWLFGSFIRLGVKLGSSNVGLFLFVLMQTLIMSAVLAWTLELMKRWNAASWIRKLTFAVYCVAPY
;
A
#
# COMPACT_ATOMS: atom_id res chain seq x y z
N MET A 1 -33.29 26.54 32.14
CA MET A 1 -31.95 26.26 31.57
C MET A 1 -32.11 25.32 30.38
N LYS A 2 -32.14 25.83 29.15
CA LYS A 2 -32.14 25.02 27.92
C LYS A 2 -30.73 24.48 27.70
N SER A 3 -30.64 23.17 27.62
CA SER A 3 -29.38 22.44 27.37
C SER A 3 -28.67 22.97 26.11
N ALA A 4 -27.37 23.18 26.24
CA ALA A 4 -26.48 23.66 25.16
C ALA A 4 -26.26 22.64 24.03
N ASP A 5 -26.97 21.52 24.09
CA ASP A 5 -26.74 20.34 23.21
C ASP A 5 -27.57 20.35 21.90
N ASP A 6 -28.44 21.38 21.71
CA ASP A 6 -29.38 21.42 20.57
C ASP A 6 -28.82 22.22 19.35
N ARG A 7 -27.54 22.69 19.38
CA ARG A 7 -27.01 23.63 18.38
C ARG A 7 -26.15 23.03 17.28
N TYR A 8 -25.87 21.73 17.31
CA TYR A 8 -25.08 21.10 16.25
C TYR A 8 -25.80 19.91 15.63
N LYS A 9 -26.89 20.17 14.92
CA LYS A 9 -27.37 19.21 13.91
C LYS A 9 -26.53 19.43 12.65
N PRO A 10 -25.55 18.56 12.34
CA PRO A 10 -24.82 18.68 11.09
C PRO A 10 -25.84 18.49 9.96
N LYS A 11 -25.95 19.48 9.07
CA LYS A 11 -26.70 19.36 7.82
C LYS A 11 -26.20 18.11 7.13
N SER A 12 -27.06 17.11 6.96
CA SER A 12 -26.76 15.90 6.20
C SER A 12 -26.61 16.32 4.72
N CYS A 13 -25.39 16.65 4.30
CA CYS A 13 -25.05 16.75 2.88
C CYS A 13 -25.16 15.36 2.29
N ARG A 14 -26.36 14.97 1.88
CA ARG A 14 -26.61 13.78 1.09
C ARG A 14 -26.09 14.09 -0.31
N PHE A 15 -24.97 13.52 -0.70
CA PHE A 15 -24.53 13.63 -2.09
C PHE A 15 -25.59 13.03 -3.00
N SER A 16 -25.80 13.67 -4.15
CA SER A 16 -26.72 13.15 -5.15
C SER A 16 -26.18 11.79 -5.66
N LYS A 17 -27.08 10.89 -6.06
CA LYS A 17 -26.69 9.56 -6.56
C LYS A 17 -25.79 9.69 -7.80
N GLU A 18 -26.06 10.69 -8.61
CA GLU A 18 -25.31 11.03 -9.81
C GLU A 18 -23.86 11.40 -9.48
N TRP A 19 -23.65 12.16 -8.40
CA TRP A 19 -22.31 12.52 -7.94
C TRP A 19 -21.53 11.31 -7.44
N VAL A 20 -22.17 10.41 -6.68
CA VAL A 20 -21.52 9.17 -6.22
C VAL A 20 -21.21 8.25 -7.40
N PHE A 21 -22.10 8.19 -8.41
CA PHE A 21 -21.84 7.44 -9.63
C PHE A 21 -20.64 8.01 -10.40
N LEU A 22 -20.54 9.32 -10.55
CA LEU A 22 -19.39 9.97 -11.19
C LEU A 22 -18.08 9.64 -10.48
N GLN A 23 -18.06 9.66 -9.14
CA GLN A 23 -16.88 9.28 -8.34
C GLN A 23 -16.49 7.82 -8.60
N ALA A 24 -17.47 6.90 -8.60
CA ALA A 24 -17.23 5.49 -8.87
C ALA A 24 -16.70 5.25 -10.29
N PHE A 25 -17.27 5.93 -11.28
CA PHE A 25 -16.83 5.86 -12.66
C PHE A 25 -15.41 6.39 -12.85
N LEU A 26 -15.07 7.55 -12.28
CA LEU A 26 -13.73 8.12 -12.34
C LEU A 26 -12.71 7.22 -11.62
N THR A 27 -13.09 6.59 -10.51
CA THR A 27 -12.25 5.61 -9.84
C THR A 27 -12.03 4.37 -10.71
N ALA A 28 -13.08 3.82 -11.28
CA ALA A 28 -12.98 2.66 -12.17
C ALA A 28 -12.11 2.97 -13.38
N LEU A 29 -12.27 4.15 -13.96
CA LEU A 29 -11.45 4.61 -15.08
C LEU A 29 -9.98 4.75 -14.66
N ALA A 30 -9.70 5.36 -13.51
CA ALA A 30 -8.33 5.49 -12.99
C ALA A 30 -7.66 4.13 -12.74
N LEU A 31 -8.37 3.17 -12.15
CA LEU A 31 -7.86 1.82 -11.92
C LEU A 31 -7.57 1.04 -13.23
N ASN A 32 -8.15 1.46 -14.33
CA ASN A 32 -7.94 0.88 -15.66
C ASN A 32 -7.03 1.73 -16.57
N THR A 33 -6.51 2.86 -16.07
CA THR A 33 -5.67 3.77 -16.87
C THR A 33 -4.21 3.50 -16.61
N GLU A 34 -3.43 3.34 -17.67
CA GLU A 34 -1.97 3.27 -17.65
C GLU A 34 -1.38 4.54 -18.26
N LEU A 35 -0.21 4.94 -17.72
CA LEU A 35 0.61 5.98 -18.32
C LEU A 35 1.52 5.35 -19.37
N GLY A 36 1.75 6.05 -20.45
CA GLY A 36 2.63 5.59 -21.52
C GLY A 36 2.21 6.15 -22.87
N VAL A 37 2.95 5.75 -23.89
CA VAL A 37 2.68 6.09 -25.28
C VAL A 37 2.67 4.78 -26.07
N ALA A 38 1.67 4.58 -26.91
CA ALA A 38 1.67 3.46 -27.83
C ALA A 38 2.83 3.65 -28.84
N ASN A 39 3.61 2.60 -29.03
CA ASN A 39 4.74 2.62 -29.97
C ASN A 39 4.31 2.22 -31.39
N ASP A 40 3.03 2.41 -31.72
CA ASP A 40 2.53 2.07 -33.06
C ASP A 40 3.13 3.05 -34.09
N GLU A 41 4.02 2.56 -34.91
CA GLU A 41 4.44 3.23 -36.12
C GLU A 41 3.24 3.28 -37.08
N ILE A 42 2.76 4.49 -37.34
CA ILE A 42 1.63 4.70 -38.26
C ILE A 42 2.20 4.83 -39.67
N ASP A 43 2.69 3.71 -40.20
CA ASP A 43 3.17 3.64 -41.54
C ASP A 43 1.99 3.51 -42.54
N GLY A 44 1.96 4.39 -43.53
CA GLY A 44 1.06 4.28 -44.67
C GLY A 44 -0.14 5.21 -44.70
N ILE A 45 -0.38 6.08 -43.73
CA ILE A 45 -1.47 7.07 -43.75
C ILE A 45 -0.98 8.39 -44.34
N SER A 46 -1.32 8.66 -45.61
CA SER A 46 -0.91 9.88 -46.33
C SER A 46 -1.61 11.17 -45.83
N ASN A 47 -2.76 11.05 -45.16
CA ASN A 47 -3.50 12.20 -44.64
C ASN A 47 -3.06 12.52 -43.19
N VAL A 48 -2.41 13.65 -42.99
CA VAL A 48 -1.87 14.11 -41.69
C VAL A 48 -2.94 14.23 -40.60
N LEU A 49 -4.18 14.65 -40.95
CA LEU A 49 -5.26 14.76 -39.97
C LEU A 49 -5.75 13.39 -39.53
N LEU A 50 -5.89 12.46 -40.48
CA LEU A 50 -6.32 11.08 -40.22
C LEU A 50 -5.27 10.33 -39.40
N ALA A 51 -3.98 10.50 -39.68
CA ALA A 51 -2.89 9.94 -38.93
C ALA A 51 -2.87 10.45 -37.46
N ARG A 52 -3.13 11.76 -37.27
CA ARG A 52 -3.23 12.33 -35.90
C ARG A 52 -4.44 11.79 -35.12
N LEU A 53 -5.58 11.64 -35.77
CA LEU A 53 -6.78 11.06 -35.17
C LEU A 53 -6.55 9.60 -34.80
N TYR A 54 -5.98 8.81 -35.71
CA TYR A 54 -5.63 7.42 -35.44
C TYR A 54 -4.63 7.29 -34.29
N ALA A 55 -3.57 8.10 -34.27
CA ALA A 55 -2.61 8.15 -33.16
C ALA A 55 -3.29 8.50 -31.82
N LEU A 56 -4.26 9.41 -31.84
CA LEU A 56 -5.03 9.76 -30.64
C LEU A 56 -5.87 8.57 -30.15
N PHE A 57 -6.56 7.87 -31.08
CA PHE A 57 -7.37 6.69 -30.72
C PHE A 57 -6.49 5.54 -30.21
N ALA A 58 -5.38 5.24 -30.87
CA ALA A 58 -4.42 4.23 -30.43
C ALA A 58 -3.86 4.56 -29.03
N GLN A 59 -3.56 5.82 -28.78
CA GLN A 59 -3.12 6.29 -27.44
C GLN A 59 -4.21 6.13 -26.38
N ILE A 60 -5.48 6.38 -26.72
CA ILE A 60 -6.61 6.18 -25.79
C ILE A 60 -6.80 4.69 -25.53
N GLU A 61 -6.76 3.86 -26.57
CA GLU A 61 -6.91 2.40 -26.44
C GLU A 61 -5.79 1.79 -25.61
N PHE A 62 -4.55 2.17 -25.86
CA PHE A 62 -3.39 1.75 -25.07
C PHE A 62 -3.54 2.08 -23.58
N GLY A 63 -4.09 3.25 -23.25
CA GLY A 63 -4.26 3.70 -21.86
C GLY A 63 -5.41 3.03 -21.11
N ILE A 64 -6.27 2.27 -21.77
CA ILE A 64 -7.41 1.59 -21.14
C ILE A 64 -7.17 0.09 -21.18
N ARG A 65 -6.73 -0.46 -20.04
CA ARG A 65 -6.30 -1.86 -19.93
C ARG A 65 -7.42 -2.88 -20.08
N SER A 66 -8.66 -2.51 -19.75
CA SER A 66 -9.78 -3.45 -19.77
C SER A 66 -10.88 -3.03 -20.73
N ARG A 67 -11.46 -4.03 -21.37
CA ARG A 67 -12.62 -3.85 -22.26
C ARG A 67 -13.85 -3.39 -21.47
N GLY A 68 -14.75 -2.66 -22.12
CA GLY A 68 -15.88 -1.96 -21.53
C GLY A 68 -16.75 -2.74 -20.52
N PHE A 69 -16.86 -4.07 -20.67
CA PHE A 69 -17.61 -4.91 -19.74
C PHE A 69 -17.00 -4.87 -18.32
N PHE A 70 -15.70 -5.04 -18.19
CA PHE A 70 -15.04 -5.03 -16.87
C PHE A 70 -15.12 -3.63 -16.22
N LEU A 71 -14.93 -2.57 -17.01
CA LEU A 71 -15.09 -1.20 -16.53
C LEU A 71 -16.51 -0.95 -15.99
N THR A 72 -17.54 -1.46 -16.69
CA THR A 72 -18.94 -1.33 -16.26
C THR A 72 -19.19 -2.08 -14.95
N VAL A 73 -18.74 -3.33 -14.85
CA VAL A 73 -18.88 -4.14 -13.62
C VAL A 73 -18.15 -3.50 -12.44
N LEU A 74 -16.92 -3.03 -12.67
CA LEU A 74 -16.13 -2.35 -11.63
C LEU A 74 -16.81 -1.05 -11.18
N THR A 75 -17.32 -0.25 -12.12
CA THR A 75 -18.07 0.98 -11.80
C THR A 75 -19.29 0.67 -10.96
N ALA A 76 -20.08 -0.36 -11.33
CA ALA A 76 -21.25 -0.77 -10.57
C ALA A 76 -20.89 -1.23 -9.15
N ALA A 77 -19.84 -2.05 -9.00
CA ALA A 77 -19.36 -2.51 -7.70
C ALA A 77 -18.90 -1.35 -6.81
N LEU A 78 -18.10 -0.43 -7.36
CA LEU A 78 -17.64 0.77 -6.65
C LEU A 78 -18.81 1.69 -6.29
N PHE A 79 -19.78 1.86 -7.21
CA PHE A 79 -20.96 2.66 -6.93
C PHE A 79 -21.77 2.14 -5.74
N VAL A 80 -22.01 0.82 -5.69
CA VAL A 80 -22.70 0.19 -4.55
C VAL A 80 -21.90 0.40 -3.26
N GLY A 81 -20.59 0.18 -3.28
CA GLY A 81 -19.71 0.40 -2.14
C GLY A 81 -19.71 1.86 -1.66
N TYR A 82 -19.58 2.81 -2.57
CA TYR A 82 -19.56 4.24 -2.26
C TYR A 82 -20.94 4.74 -1.77
N MET A 83 -22.01 4.24 -2.35
CA MET A 83 -23.36 4.51 -1.85
C MET A 83 -23.53 3.99 -0.42
N TRP A 84 -23.06 2.78 -0.14
CA TRP A 84 -23.11 2.22 1.21
C TRP A 84 -22.34 3.07 2.21
N ILE A 85 -21.11 3.48 1.86
CA ILE A 85 -20.30 4.37 2.69
C ILE A 85 -20.98 5.73 2.86
N SER A 86 -21.48 6.35 1.80
CA SER A 86 -22.09 7.68 1.83
C SER A 86 -23.35 7.76 2.70
N GLN A 87 -24.09 6.65 2.84
CA GLN A 87 -25.23 6.56 3.73
C GLN A 87 -24.85 6.56 5.22
N LYS A 88 -23.60 6.21 5.53
CA LYS A 88 -23.09 6.16 6.91
C LYS A 88 -22.47 7.49 7.38
N LYS A 89 -22.64 8.57 6.64
CA LYS A 89 -21.95 9.87 6.74
C LYS A 89 -22.09 10.65 8.06
N ARG A 90 -22.73 10.14 9.08
CA ARG A 90 -22.74 10.81 10.41
C ARG A 90 -21.33 10.95 11.04
N PHE A 91 -20.32 10.26 10.47
CA PHE A 91 -18.99 10.12 11.09
C PHE A 91 -17.85 10.66 10.22
N PHE A 92 -18.11 11.21 9.03
CA PHE A 92 -17.09 11.35 8.00
C PHE A 92 -16.95 12.77 7.45
N SER A 93 -15.82 12.98 6.88
CA SER A 93 -15.33 14.21 6.28
C SER A 93 -14.70 15.16 7.28
N THR A 94 -13.55 14.74 7.80
CA THR A 94 -12.60 15.71 8.32
C THR A 94 -11.69 16.13 7.17
N GLU A 95 -11.27 17.40 7.15
CA GLU A 95 -10.26 17.92 6.22
C GLU A 95 -9.01 17.02 6.18
N LYS A 96 -8.71 16.34 7.29
CA LYS A 96 -7.60 15.39 7.40
C LYS A 96 -7.75 14.16 6.49
N HIS A 97 -8.97 13.61 6.35
CA HIS A 97 -9.21 12.47 5.45
C HIS A 97 -9.03 12.90 3.99
N ALA A 98 -9.54 14.08 3.63
CA ALA A 98 -9.38 14.62 2.28
C ALA A 98 -7.89 14.90 1.97
N ALA A 99 -7.16 15.49 2.90
CA ALA A 99 -5.72 15.77 2.74
C ALA A 99 -4.91 14.47 2.60
N LEU A 100 -5.21 13.44 3.42
CA LEU A 100 -4.55 12.14 3.30
C LEU A 100 -4.88 11.45 1.97
N ALA A 101 -6.14 11.50 1.54
CA ALA A 101 -6.55 10.93 0.25
C ALA A 101 -5.85 11.64 -0.93
N ALA A 102 -5.73 12.98 -0.88
CA ALA A 102 -5.02 13.75 -1.88
C ALA A 102 -3.52 13.40 -1.91
N PHE A 103 -2.88 13.29 -0.76
CA PHE A 103 -1.49 12.87 -0.66
C PHE A 103 -1.27 11.47 -1.25
N LEU A 104 -2.07 10.48 -0.86
CA LEU A 104 -1.95 9.12 -1.37
C LEU A 104 -2.21 9.04 -2.88
N SER A 105 -3.17 9.81 -3.39
CA SER A 105 -3.44 9.90 -4.82
C SER A 105 -2.27 10.50 -5.61
N ALA A 106 -1.65 11.56 -5.09
CA ALA A 106 -0.48 12.17 -5.70
C ALA A 106 0.71 11.20 -5.70
N MET A 107 0.95 10.49 -4.59
CA MET A 107 1.99 9.48 -4.48
C MET A 107 1.77 8.31 -5.46
N TYR A 108 0.53 7.84 -5.59
CA TYR A 108 0.19 6.80 -6.56
C TYR A 108 0.45 7.25 -7.99
N THR A 109 -0.05 8.43 -8.37
CA THR A 109 0.11 8.97 -9.72
C THR A 109 1.58 9.22 -10.06
N GLY A 110 2.36 9.77 -9.12
CA GLY A 110 3.80 9.95 -9.27
C GLY A 110 4.56 8.63 -9.34
N GLY A 111 4.19 7.66 -8.52
CA GLY A 111 4.74 6.31 -8.54
C GLY A 111 4.51 5.58 -9.87
N MET A 112 3.31 5.71 -10.45
CA MET A 112 2.99 5.18 -11.77
C MET A 112 3.85 5.82 -12.88
N ALA A 113 4.05 7.13 -12.83
CA ALA A 113 4.91 7.82 -13.80
C ALA A 113 6.36 7.34 -13.71
N TYR A 114 6.85 7.18 -12.49
CA TYR A 114 8.21 6.69 -12.27
C TYR A 114 8.39 5.23 -12.69
N TRP A 115 7.38 4.38 -12.41
CA TRP A 115 7.40 2.97 -12.80
C TRP A 115 7.43 2.76 -14.31
N TYR A 116 6.59 3.50 -15.06
CA TYR A 116 6.49 3.34 -16.51
C TYR A 116 7.51 4.16 -17.30
N GLY A 117 7.95 5.31 -16.78
CA GLY A 117 8.79 6.24 -17.53
C GLY A 117 10.15 6.55 -16.88
N GLY A 118 10.45 5.96 -15.73
CA GLY A 118 11.69 6.24 -14.99
C GLY A 118 11.79 7.68 -14.45
N SER A 119 10.77 8.51 -14.70
CA SER A 119 10.76 9.91 -14.25
C SER A 119 9.34 10.47 -14.16
N LEU A 120 9.19 11.57 -13.42
CA LEU A 120 7.92 12.30 -13.33
C LEU A 120 7.56 13.04 -14.63
N SER A 121 8.48 13.18 -15.59
CA SER A 121 8.22 13.85 -16.87
C SER A 121 7.11 13.18 -17.66
N LEU A 122 6.88 11.87 -17.47
CA LEU A 122 5.81 11.13 -18.13
C LEU A 122 4.42 11.71 -17.85
N LEU A 123 4.23 12.36 -16.70
CA LEU A 123 2.94 12.99 -16.35
C LEU A 123 2.52 14.12 -17.31
N TYR A 124 3.49 14.80 -17.90
CA TYR A 124 3.25 16.01 -18.69
C TYR A 124 3.89 16.02 -20.09
N SER A 125 4.71 15.03 -20.43
CA SER A 125 5.47 15.02 -21.70
C SER A 125 4.58 14.94 -22.93
N PHE A 126 3.40 14.29 -22.83
CA PHE A 126 2.44 14.16 -23.93
C PHE A 126 1.06 14.64 -23.48
N GLN A 127 0.28 15.23 -24.41
CA GLN A 127 -1.06 15.72 -24.10
C GLN A 127 -1.96 14.64 -23.51
N ILE A 128 -1.92 13.44 -24.07
CA ILE A 128 -2.73 12.31 -23.60
C ILE A 128 -2.33 11.88 -22.18
N ASN A 129 -1.05 11.88 -21.85
CA ASN A 129 -0.58 11.55 -20.50
C ASN A 129 -0.97 12.60 -19.47
N ARG A 130 -1.08 13.88 -19.85
CA ARG A 130 -1.65 14.92 -18.97
C ARG A 130 -3.09 14.60 -18.60
N ILE A 131 -3.91 14.23 -19.58
CA ILE A 131 -5.30 13.84 -19.35
C ILE A 131 -5.37 12.60 -18.46
N ARG A 132 -4.59 11.57 -18.77
CA ARG A 132 -4.50 10.33 -17.99
C ARG A 132 -4.04 10.60 -16.55
N SER A 133 -3.05 11.49 -16.37
CA SER A 133 -2.56 11.87 -15.04
C SER A 133 -3.64 12.56 -14.20
N ILE A 134 -4.47 13.41 -14.83
CA ILE A 134 -5.61 14.04 -14.15
C ILE A 134 -6.66 12.98 -13.78
N VAL A 135 -6.96 12.06 -14.68
CA VAL A 135 -7.91 10.96 -14.43
C VAL A 135 -7.40 10.09 -13.28
N LEU A 136 -6.11 9.71 -13.30
CA LEU A 136 -5.48 8.95 -12.21
C LEU A 136 -5.57 9.72 -10.89
N LEU A 137 -5.17 10.99 -10.88
CA LEU A 137 -5.15 11.80 -9.66
C LEU A 137 -6.56 11.92 -9.07
N VAL A 138 -7.55 12.29 -9.88
CA VAL A 138 -8.93 12.51 -9.41
C VAL A 138 -9.61 11.19 -9.04
N GLY A 139 -9.48 10.15 -9.87
CA GLY A 139 -10.12 8.86 -9.60
C GLY A 139 -9.51 8.16 -8.40
N MET A 140 -8.18 8.19 -8.24
CA MET A 140 -7.51 7.63 -7.06
C MET A 140 -7.78 8.45 -5.79
N TYR A 141 -7.97 9.77 -5.90
CA TYR A 141 -8.42 10.58 -4.78
C TYR A 141 -9.76 10.08 -4.23
N PHE A 142 -10.76 9.85 -5.07
CA PHE A 142 -12.05 9.31 -4.63
C PHE A 142 -11.92 7.89 -4.09
N PHE A 143 -11.07 7.06 -4.69
CA PHE A 143 -10.77 5.73 -4.16
C PHE A 143 -10.24 5.78 -2.74
N TYR A 144 -9.17 6.54 -2.51
CA TYR A 144 -8.57 6.65 -1.16
C TYR A 144 -9.50 7.33 -0.17
N LEU A 145 -10.25 8.35 -0.58
CA LEU A 145 -11.22 9.01 0.28
C LEU A 145 -12.25 8.02 0.81
N HIS A 146 -12.91 7.26 -0.07
CA HIS A 146 -13.91 6.27 0.34
C HIS A 146 -13.28 5.09 1.09
N ALA A 147 -12.07 4.67 0.75
CA ALA A 147 -11.35 3.63 1.48
C ALA A 147 -11.03 4.08 2.92
N ILE A 148 -10.52 5.29 3.12
CA ILE A 148 -10.23 5.87 4.44
C ILE A 148 -11.53 6.01 5.23
N GLU A 149 -12.57 6.56 4.63
CA GLU A 149 -13.88 6.69 5.27
C GLU A 149 -14.46 5.33 5.68
N GLY A 150 -14.44 4.35 4.77
CA GLY A 150 -14.92 3.00 5.05
C GLY A 150 -14.16 2.33 6.19
N MET A 151 -12.83 2.42 6.18
CA MET A 151 -12.00 1.92 7.28
C MET A 151 -12.34 2.62 8.60
N HIS A 152 -12.40 3.95 8.61
CA HIS A 152 -12.75 4.70 9.81
C HIS A 152 -14.11 4.29 10.37
N TYR A 153 -15.13 4.12 9.49
CA TYR A 153 -16.44 3.61 9.91
C TYR A 153 -16.34 2.23 10.55
N MET A 154 -15.67 1.28 9.90
CA MET A 154 -15.54 -0.08 10.44
C MET A 154 -14.85 -0.07 11.81
N LEU A 155 -13.81 0.76 11.96
CA LEU A 155 -13.07 0.90 13.20
C LEU A 155 -13.95 1.49 14.31
N HIS A 156 -14.65 2.58 14.01
CA HIS A 156 -15.48 3.29 15.01
C HIS A 156 -16.66 2.44 15.48
N LYS A 157 -17.42 1.84 14.55
CA LYS A 157 -18.55 0.96 14.86
C LYS A 157 -18.17 -0.20 15.79
N LYS A 158 -16.97 -0.74 15.59
CA LYS A 158 -16.50 -1.87 16.38
C LYS A 158 -15.98 -1.44 17.75
N THR A 159 -15.54 -0.19 17.88
CA THR A 159 -15.13 0.39 19.16
C THR A 159 -16.34 0.70 20.05
N GLU A 160 -17.44 1.22 19.48
CA GLU A 160 -18.71 1.43 20.20
C GLU A 160 -19.30 0.12 20.69
N ASN A 161 -19.31 -0.93 19.87
CA ASN A 161 -19.79 -2.25 20.26
C ASN A 161 -18.89 -2.97 21.28
N ALA A 162 -17.59 -2.63 21.33
CA ALA A 162 -16.67 -3.23 22.30
C ALA A 162 -16.86 -2.70 23.72
N GLY A 163 -17.42 -1.51 23.88
CA GLY A 163 -17.75 -0.95 25.19
C GLY A 163 -18.92 -1.65 25.90
N THR A 164 -19.75 -2.40 25.17
CA THR A 164 -20.95 -3.06 25.70
C THR A 164 -20.83 -4.57 25.86
N VAL A 165 -19.81 -5.19 25.25
CA VAL A 165 -19.56 -6.63 25.37
C VAL A 165 -18.41 -6.84 26.35
N ALA A 166 -18.73 -7.31 27.57
CA ALA A 166 -17.73 -7.83 28.49
C ALA A 166 -16.87 -8.88 27.74
N GLU A 167 -15.61 -8.55 27.52
CA GLU A 167 -14.67 -9.31 26.69
C GLU A 167 -14.55 -10.72 27.28
N LYS A 168 -15.11 -11.75 26.62
CA LYS A 168 -14.85 -13.16 26.95
C LYS A 168 -13.35 -13.39 26.81
N LYS A 169 -12.65 -13.36 27.94
CA LYS A 169 -11.19 -13.53 28.03
C LYS A 169 -10.79 -14.95 27.67
N GLY A 170 -10.53 -15.20 26.41
CA GLY A 170 -9.80 -16.41 26.01
C GLY A 170 -8.37 -16.37 26.57
N LYS A 171 -7.83 -17.51 27.04
CA LYS A 171 -6.51 -17.64 27.69
C LYS A 171 -5.37 -17.00 26.86
N TRP A 172 -5.41 -17.15 25.54
CA TRP A 172 -4.43 -16.57 24.60
C TRP A 172 -4.51 -15.04 24.48
N VAL A 173 -5.72 -14.49 24.55
CA VAL A 173 -5.98 -13.05 24.50
C VAL A 173 -5.47 -12.36 25.75
N PHE A 174 -5.58 -13.03 26.91
CA PHE A 174 -5.08 -12.51 28.18
C PHE A 174 -3.56 -12.41 28.18
N MET A 175 -2.85 -13.40 27.65
CA MET A 175 -1.39 -13.34 27.52
C MET A 175 -0.92 -12.16 26.68
N TYR A 176 -1.56 -11.93 25.53
CA TYR A 176 -1.19 -10.83 24.63
C TYR A 176 -1.52 -9.44 25.21
N GLN A 177 -2.66 -9.26 25.87
CA GLN A 177 -3.03 -7.96 26.45
C GLN A 177 -2.14 -7.53 27.62
N LYS A 178 -1.60 -8.48 28.39
CA LYS A 178 -0.76 -8.25 29.56
C LYS A 178 0.73 -8.41 29.24
N SER A 179 1.10 -8.90 28.06
CA SER A 179 2.49 -9.16 27.70
C SER A 179 3.28 -7.86 27.49
N SER A 180 4.50 -7.85 28.00
CA SER A 180 5.49 -6.82 27.70
C SER A 180 5.98 -6.96 26.24
N PHE A 181 6.63 -5.91 25.72
CA PHE A 181 7.33 -5.93 24.42
C PHE A 181 8.15 -7.20 24.20
N TRP A 182 8.93 -7.62 25.18
CA TRP A 182 9.82 -8.80 25.08
C TRP A 182 9.08 -10.12 24.83
N ILE A 183 7.92 -10.29 25.47
CA ILE A 183 7.10 -11.49 25.25
C ILE A 183 6.51 -11.48 23.83
N THR A 184 5.98 -10.34 23.37
CA THR A 184 5.45 -10.19 22.00
C THR A 184 6.54 -10.44 20.97
N TRP A 185 7.72 -9.88 21.16
CA TRP A 185 8.88 -10.10 20.30
C TRP A 185 9.30 -11.57 20.28
N GLY A 186 9.41 -12.22 21.45
CA GLY A 186 9.73 -13.64 21.54
C GLY A 186 8.75 -14.55 20.82
N ILE A 187 7.44 -14.25 20.89
CA ILE A 187 6.43 -15.03 20.17
C ILE A 187 6.57 -14.85 18.65
N LEU A 188 6.82 -13.63 18.16
CA LEU A 188 7.07 -13.38 16.75
C LEU A 188 8.33 -14.12 16.28
N MET A 189 9.40 -14.10 17.06
CA MET A 189 10.63 -14.84 16.76
C MET A 189 10.39 -16.35 16.69
N LEU A 190 9.61 -16.92 17.63
CA LEU A 190 9.26 -18.34 17.61
C LEU A 190 8.42 -18.70 16.38
N ALA A 191 7.45 -17.85 16.02
CA ALA A 191 6.63 -18.05 14.81
C ALA A 191 7.50 -18.05 13.53
N TRP A 192 8.51 -17.18 13.47
CA TRP A 192 9.38 -17.06 12.31
C TRP A 192 10.54 -18.07 12.30
N LEU A 193 10.85 -18.66 13.43
CA LEU A 193 11.93 -19.66 13.55
C LEU A 193 11.73 -20.84 12.60
N VAL A 194 10.49 -21.31 12.45
CA VAL A 194 10.16 -22.38 11.51
C VAL A 194 10.55 -21.97 10.09
N HIS A 195 10.24 -20.75 9.71
CA HIS A 195 10.56 -20.21 8.39
C HIS A 195 12.06 -20.06 8.16
N LEU A 196 12.78 -19.57 9.17
CA LEU A 196 14.26 -19.47 9.14
C LEU A 196 14.92 -20.84 8.92
N ILE A 197 14.45 -21.87 9.65
CA ILE A 197 14.99 -23.22 9.52
C ILE A 197 14.70 -23.81 8.14
N LEU A 198 13.47 -23.68 7.66
CA LEU A 198 13.04 -24.24 6.37
C LEU A 198 13.75 -23.56 5.18
N ARG A 199 14.17 -22.31 5.32
CA ARG A 199 14.84 -21.54 4.27
C ARG A 199 16.34 -21.39 4.47
N TYR A 200 16.94 -22.20 5.36
CA TYR A 200 18.40 -22.15 5.54
C TYR A 200 19.16 -22.39 4.22
N PRO A 201 20.21 -21.64 3.92
CA PRO A 201 20.83 -20.54 4.67
C PRO A 201 20.17 -19.16 4.41
N GLY A 202 19.15 -19.07 3.61
CA GLY A 202 18.50 -17.87 3.10
C GLY A 202 18.44 -17.87 1.57
N ALA A 203 17.72 -16.89 1.00
CA ALA A 203 17.63 -16.72 -0.45
C ALA A 203 18.60 -15.63 -0.93
N MET A 204 19.31 -15.92 -2.01
CA MET A 204 20.16 -14.96 -2.71
C MET A 204 19.40 -14.43 -3.94
N SER A 205 19.16 -13.13 -4.00
CA SER A 205 18.63 -12.45 -5.18
C SER A 205 19.75 -11.98 -6.10
N TYR A 206 19.40 -11.55 -7.30
CA TYR A 206 20.33 -10.90 -8.23
C TYR A 206 21.04 -9.70 -7.58
N ASP A 207 20.28 -8.88 -6.84
CA ASP A 207 20.82 -7.71 -6.13
C ASP A 207 21.85 -8.07 -5.07
N ASN A 208 21.64 -9.18 -4.34
CA ASN A 208 22.57 -9.65 -3.34
C ASN A 208 23.91 -10.07 -3.99
N TRP A 209 23.87 -10.71 -5.15
CA TRP A 209 25.08 -11.05 -5.92
C TRP A 209 25.80 -9.79 -6.41
N ALA A 210 25.07 -8.79 -6.92
CA ALA A 210 25.65 -7.52 -7.33
C ALA A 210 26.34 -6.82 -6.14
N GLN A 211 25.69 -6.80 -4.97
CA GLN A 211 26.28 -6.23 -3.75
C GLN A 211 27.57 -6.92 -3.32
N LEU A 212 27.66 -8.26 -3.44
CA LEU A 212 28.90 -8.97 -3.13
C LEU A 212 30.02 -8.62 -4.12
N ARG A 213 29.71 -8.49 -5.41
CA ARG A 213 30.72 -8.06 -6.41
C ARG A 213 31.27 -6.67 -6.08
N TYR A 214 30.40 -5.74 -5.66
CA TYR A 214 30.82 -4.41 -5.19
C TYR A 214 31.67 -4.49 -3.91
N TYR A 215 31.23 -5.27 -2.92
CA TYR A 215 31.93 -5.40 -1.65
C TYR A 215 33.34 -5.98 -1.80
N TYR A 216 33.53 -6.96 -2.67
CA TYR A 216 34.83 -7.58 -2.94
C TYR A 216 35.63 -6.86 -4.01
N GLY A 217 35.14 -5.78 -4.60
CA GLY A 217 35.87 -4.98 -5.58
C GLY A 217 35.94 -5.59 -6.99
N PHE A 218 35.09 -6.56 -7.30
CA PHE A 218 34.98 -7.13 -8.64
C PHE A 218 34.31 -6.20 -9.65
N GLU A 219 33.49 -5.27 -9.16
CA GLU A 219 32.81 -4.26 -9.97
C GLU A 219 32.88 -2.92 -9.26
N THR A 220 32.80 -1.82 -10.03
CA THR A 220 32.73 -0.46 -9.49
C THR A 220 31.37 -0.20 -8.86
N TYR A 221 31.38 0.45 -7.71
CA TYR A 221 30.15 0.82 -7.00
C TYR A 221 29.24 1.68 -7.87
N THR A 222 27.96 1.34 -7.89
CA THR A 222 26.91 2.14 -8.53
C THR A 222 25.92 2.65 -7.48
N THR A 223 25.21 3.74 -7.81
CA THR A 223 24.17 4.30 -6.94
C THR A 223 22.91 3.43 -6.87
N ALA A 224 22.85 2.35 -7.66
CA ALA A 224 21.71 1.43 -7.68
C ALA A 224 21.54 0.62 -6.39
N GLN A 225 22.63 0.45 -5.61
CA GLN A 225 22.60 -0.34 -4.38
C GLN A 225 22.96 0.53 -3.16
N PRO A 226 22.23 0.39 -2.02
CA PRO A 226 22.54 1.13 -0.80
C PRO A 226 23.91 0.73 -0.24
N ILE A 227 24.82 1.69 -0.13
CA ILE A 227 26.23 1.45 0.28
C ILE A 227 26.30 0.78 1.65
N PHE A 228 25.54 1.30 2.64
CA PHE A 228 25.55 0.73 3.98
C PHE A 228 25.07 -0.72 4.01
N HIS A 229 23.98 -1.04 3.29
CA HIS A 229 23.46 -2.41 3.21
C HIS A 229 24.46 -3.36 2.56
N THR A 230 25.10 -2.91 1.47
CA THR A 230 26.14 -3.69 0.77
C THR A 230 27.33 -3.99 1.67
N TRP A 231 27.80 -3.00 2.41
CA TRP A 231 28.90 -3.17 3.36
C TRP A 231 28.52 -4.13 4.50
N LEU A 232 27.34 -3.95 5.07
CA LEU A 232 26.82 -4.79 6.16
C LEU A 232 26.68 -6.24 5.68
N PHE A 233 26.01 -6.46 4.56
CA PHE A 233 25.81 -7.78 3.98
C PHE A 233 27.13 -8.49 3.68
N GLY A 234 28.05 -7.81 2.96
CA GLY A 234 29.38 -8.34 2.65
C GLY A 234 30.20 -8.68 3.89
N SER A 235 30.08 -7.88 4.97
CA SER A 235 30.74 -8.14 6.25
C SER A 235 30.23 -9.42 6.91
N PHE A 236 28.93 -9.69 6.87
CA PHE A 236 28.38 -10.96 7.37
C PHE A 236 28.82 -12.15 6.54
N ILE A 237 28.84 -12.04 5.20
CA ILE A 237 29.36 -13.10 4.34
C ILE A 237 30.84 -13.37 4.63
N ARG A 238 31.65 -12.33 4.79
CA ARG A 238 33.08 -12.46 5.17
C ARG A 238 33.25 -13.11 6.55
N LEU A 239 32.39 -12.76 7.52
CA LEU A 239 32.39 -13.41 8.83
C LEU A 239 32.05 -14.91 8.69
N GLY A 240 31.04 -15.26 7.91
CA GLY A 240 30.66 -16.64 7.67
C GLY A 240 31.78 -17.46 7.03
N VAL A 241 32.48 -16.90 6.04
CA VAL A 241 33.67 -17.54 5.43
C VAL A 241 34.73 -17.82 6.46
N LYS A 242 35.00 -16.90 7.41
CA LYS A 242 35.93 -17.15 8.52
C LYS A 242 35.43 -18.23 9.48
N LEU A 243 34.11 -18.43 9.59
CA LEU A 243 33.49 -19.49 10.38
C LEU A 243 33.34 -20.83 9.62
N GLY A 244 33.88 -20.89 8.41
CA GLY A 244 33.93 -22.11 7.58
C GLY A 244 32.99 -22.16 6.38
N SER A 245 31.99 -21.25 6.27
CA SER A 245 31.09 -21.25 5.12
C SER A 245 30.38 -19.90 4.89
N SER A 246 30.30 -19.47 3.61
CA SER A 246 29.50 -18.32 3.21
C SER A 246 28.01 -18.50 3.56
N ASN A 247 27.50 -19.73 3.59
CA ASN A 247 26.12 -20.03 3.99
C ASN A 247 25.86 -19.64 5.46
N VAL A 248 26.83 -19.83 6.34
CA VAL A 248 26.75 -19.36 7.73
C VAL A 248 26.65 -17.84 7.76
N GLY A 249 27.43 -17.14 6.94
CA GLY A 249 27.36 -15.68 6.84
C GLY A 249 25.98 -15.18 6.34
N LEU A 250 25.43 -15.83 5.32
CA LEU A 250 24.09 -15.52 4.81
C LEU A 250 23.03 -15.75 5.89
N PHE A 251 23.09 -16.88 6.57
CA PHE A 251 22.15 -17.19 7.66
C PHE A 251 22.23 -16.17 8.81
N LEU A 252 23.43 -15.79 9.24
CA LEU A 252 23.62 -14.78 10.28
C LEU A 252 23.05 -13.41 9.86
N PHE A 253 23.19 -13.03 8.60
CA PHE A 253 22.62 -11.81 8.06
C PHE A 253 21.08 -11.86 8.09
N VAL A 254 20.47 -12.94 7.60
CA VAL A 254 19.03 -13.15 7.62
C VAL A 254 18.50 -13.19 9.06
N LEU A 255 19.22 -13.84 9.97
CA LEU A 255 18.86 -13.88 11.39
C LEU A 255 18.88 -12.46 12.00
N MET A 256 19.92 -11.66 11.72
CA MET A 256 19.97 -10.26 12.15
C MET A 256 18.78 -9.45 11.64
N GLN A 257 18.46 -9.57 10.34
CA GLN A 257 17.29 -8.90 9.75
C GLN A 257 16.00 -9.34 10.45
N THR A 258 15.84 -10.62 10.68
CA THR A 258 14.67 -11.19 11.37
C THR A 258 14.53 -10.65 12.79
N LEU A 259 15.64 -10.57 13.55
CA LEU A 259 15.67 -9.99 14.90
C LEU A 259 15.21 -8.53 14.90
N ILE A 260 15.72 -7.73 13.98
CA ILE A 260 15.40 -6.31 13.87
C ILE A 260 13.93 -6.14 13.44
N MET A 261 13.51 -6.81 12.37
CA MET A 261 12.16 -6.66 11.84
C MET A 261 11.10 -7.12 12.83
N SER A 262 11.30 -8.26 13.48
CA SER A 262 10.36 -8.72 14.51
C SER A 262 10.30 -7.78 15.72
N ALA A 263 11.41 -7.11 16.07
CA ALA A 263 11.43 -6.09 17.13
C ALA A 263 10.62 -4.84 16.69
N VAL A 264 10.78 -4.36 15.47
CA VAL A 264 10.00 -3.25 14.93
C VAL A 264 8.51 -3.58 14.91
N LEU A 265 8.13 -4.78 14.49
CA LEU A 265 6.74 -5.23 14.49
C LEU A 265 6.17 -5.38 15.91
N ALA A 266 6.94 -5.91 16.84
CA ALA A 266 6.56 -5.97 18.25
C ALA A 266 6.37 -4.56 18.84
N TRP A 267 7.24 -3.62 18.48
CA TRP A 267 7.11 -2.20 18.86
C TRP A 267 5.84 -1.57 18.28
N THR A 268 5.51 -1.85 17.03
CA THR A 268 4.27 -1.38 16.39
C THR A 268 3.03 -1.87 17.16
N LEU A 269 3.02 -3.14 17.57
CA LEU A 269 1.94 -3.70 18.38
C LEU A 269 1.85 -3.02 19.76
N GLU A 270 2.97 -2.66 20.37
CA GLU A 270 3.01 -1.92 21.63
C GLU A 270 2.48 -0.49 21.47
N LEU A 271 2.82 0.20 20.36
CA LEU A 271 2.24 1.51 20.02
C LEU A 271 0.73 1.42 19.83
N MET A 272 0.23 0.38 19.17
CA MET A 272 -1.20 0.15 19.02
C MET A 272 -1.93 -0.03 20.37
N LYS A 273 -1.26 -0.62 21.39
CA LYS A 273 -1.80 -0.68 22.77
C LYS A 273 -1.87 0.70 23.39
N ARG A 274 -0.79 1.49 23.30
CA ARG A 274 -0.72 2.85 23.86
C ARG A 274 -1.75 3.79 23.23
N TRP A 275 -2.06 3.62 21.94
CA TRP A 275 -3.07 4.39 21.22
C TRP A 275 -4.49 3.85 21.40
N ASN A 276 -4.70 2.88 22.30
CA ASN A 276 -5.99 2.25 22.52
C ASN A 276 -6.67 1.73 21.25
N ALA A 277 -5.87 1.26 20.28
CA ALA A 277 -6.42 0.65 19.08
C ALA A 277 -7.36 -0.52 19.45
N ALA A 278 -8.44 -0.69 18.69
CA ALA A 278 -9.44 -1.71 18.97
C ALA A 278 -8.81 -3.11 19.09
N SER A 279 -9.24 -3.87 20.10
CA SER A 279 -8.64 -5.16 20.44
C SER A 279 -8.57 -6.14 19.26
N TRP A 280 -9.59 -6.16 18.42
CA TRP A 280 -9.63 -7.05 17.27
C TRP A 280 -8.59 -6.68 16.20
N ILE A 281 -8.30 -5.37 15.99
CA ILE A 281 -7.28 -4.92 15.04
C ILE A 281 -5.92 -5.40 15.52
N ARG A 282 -5.62 -5.19 16.81
CA ARG A 282 -4.37 -5.64 17.40
C ARG A 282 -4.18 -7.15 17.27
N LYS A 283 -5.26 -7.94 17.47
CA LYS A 283 -5.24 -9.40 17.30
C LYS A 283 -5.00 -9.80 15.85
N LEU A 284 -5.70 -9.15 14.91
CA LEU A 284 -5.53 -9.39 13.49
C LEU A 284 -4.11 -9.05 13.03
N THR A 285 -3.62 -7.87 13.41
CA THR A 285 -2.24 -7.43 13.10
C THR A 285 -1.21 -8.40 13.67
N PHE A 286 -1.39 -8.84 14.92
CA PHE A 286 -0.51 -9.84 15.53
C PHE A 286 -0.53 -11.17 14.76
N ALA A 287 -1.72 -11.67 14.40
CA ALA A 287 -1.85 -12.90 13.62
C ALA A 287 -1.18 -12.78 12.23
N VAL A 288 -1.39 -11.65 11.54
CA VAL A 288 -0.73 -11.37 10.26
C VAL A 288 0.79 -11.35 10.42
N TYR A 289 1.31 -10.68 11.46
CA TYR A 289 2.75 -10.63 11.71
C TYR A 289 3.37 -12.00 12.06
N CYS A 290 2.60 -12.90 12.68
CA CYS A 290 3.07 -14.27 12.94
C CYS A 290 3.18 -15.10 11.64
N VAL A 291 2.28 -14.89 10.68
CA VAL A 291 2.18 -15.71 9.46
C VAL A 291 3.03 -15.14 8.32
N ALA A 292 3.22 -13.83 8.28
CA ALA A 292 3.97 -13.15 7.22
C ALA A 292 5.36 -12.70 7.73
N PRO A 293 6.37 -13.58 7.73
CA PRO A 293 7.74 -13.22 8.02
C PRO A 293 8.32 -12.50 6.79
N TYR A 294 8.16 -11.18 6.71
CA TYR A 294 8.59 -10.31 5.60
C TYR A 294 8.45 -10.87 4.18
#